data_3a19f38d76d649a6ccb01b3bfdf81e03
#
_entry.id   3a19f38d76d649a6ccb01b3bfdf81e03
#
_cell.length_a   1.000
_cell.length_b   1.000
_cell.length_c   1.000
_cell.angle_alpha   90.00
_cell.angle_beta   90.00
_cell.angle_gamma   90.00
#
_symmetry.space_group_name_H-M   'P 1'
#
loop_
_entity.id
_entity.type
_entity.pdbx_description
1 polymer ?
#
loop_
_entity_poly.entity_id
_entity_poly.type
_entity_poly.pdbx_seq_one_letter_code
_entity_poly.pdbx_strand_id
1 'polypeptide(L)'
;YEGIISNALQQVSEMLFNYYSVELKASIGSFVPKPMQIATSFQDAKQIFSQTSDEAKVVFFHNMTDKSHLKNVFNISIFKEDIRKAYAEYNTEALQDIFTTIIDLFKEQPTHYVQALDAAGNILHLSLSLLNNGEQLVSSIFKDKPNGYRSLYELTNVGQIIEWLQVLQNGLCEQFSTYHKDYKNKIVINVKKFIDEH
;
A
#
# COMPACT_ATOMS: atom_id res chain seq x y z
N TYR A 1 -1.93 10.33 -34.03
CA TYR A 1 -0.85 9.44 -33.53
C TYR A 1 -1.38 8.29 -32.69
N GLU A 2 -2.40 8.50 -31.84
CA GLU A 2 -2.98 7.49 -30.93
C GLU A 2 -3.50 6.26 -31.68
N GLY A 3 -4.29 6.47 -32.72
CA GLY A 3 -4.79 5.37 -33.55
C GLY A 3 -3.69 4.52 -34.18
N ILE A 4 -2.57 5.14 -34.57
CA ILE A 4 -1.42 4.42 -35.14
C ILE A 4 -0.75 3.54 -34.06
N ILE A 5 -0.52 4.12 -32.87
CA ILE A 5 0.11 3.40 -31.75
C ILE A 5 -0.81 2.28 -31.27
N SER A 6 -2.12 2.57 -31.12
CA SER A 6 -3.11 1.57 -30.69
C SER A 6 -3.16 0.38 -31.66
N ASN A 7 -3.23 0.64 -32.95
CA ASN A 7 -3.24 -0.42 -33.97
C ASN A 7 -1.94 -1.24 -33.96
N ALA A 8 -0.78 -0.58 -33.83
CA ALA A 8 0.50 -1.27 -33.77
C ALA A 8 0.59 -2.18 -32.54
N LEU A 9 0.17 -1.69 -31.36
CA LEU A 9 0.16 -2.47 -30.13
C LEU A 9 -0.84 -3.62 -30.18
N GLN A 10 -2.00 -3.41 -30.81
CA GLN A 10 -2.98 -4.47 -31.00
C GLN A 10 -2.42 -5.60 -31.89
N GLN A 11 -1.78 -5.27 -33.01
CA GLN A 11 -1.15 -6.26 -33.87
C GLN A 11 -0.06 -7.05 -33.17
N VAL A 12 0.77 -6.37 -32.36
CA VAL A 12 1.80 -7.04 -31.54
C VAL A 12 1.14 -7.94 -30.49
N SER A 13 0.08 -7.48 -29.84
CA SER A 13 -0.67 -8.26 -28.84
C SER A 13 -1.26 -9.53 -29.45
N GLU A 14 -1.91 -9.42 -30.63
CA GLU A 14 -2.47 -10.57 -31.35
C GLU A 14 -1.38 -11.56 -31.76
N MET A 15 -0.24 -11.08 -32.25
CA MET A 15 0.89 -11.91 -32.59
C MET A 15 1.45 -12.65 -31.37
N LEU A 16 1.69 -11.96 -30.28
CA LEU A 16 2.21 -12.57 -29.05
C LEU A 16 1.24 -13.61 -28.48
N PHE A 17 -0.06 -13.32 -28.51
CA PHE A 17 -1.06 -14.28 -28.05
C PHE A 17 -1.13 -15.53 -28.94
N ASN A 18 -1.16 -15.36 -30.27
CA ASN A 18 -1.33 -16.45 -31.23
C ASN A 18 -0.11 -17.38 -31.29
N TYR A 19 1.10 -16.84 -31.17
CA TYR A 19 2.32 -17.65 -31.30
C TYR A 19 2.91 -18.12 -29.99
N TYR A 20 2.67 -17.38 -28.90
CA TYR A 20 3.34 -17.62 -27.62
C TYR A 20 2.39 -17.75 -26.43
N SER A 21 1.09 -17.56 -26.64
CA SER A 21 0.08 -17.52 -25.57
C SER A 21 0.42 -16.50 -24.46
N VAL A 22 1.04 -15.38 -24.87
CA VAL A 22 1.44 -14.28 -23.97
C VAL A 22 0.49 -13.12 -24.16
N GLU A 23 -0.07 -12.62 -23.09
CA GLU A 23 -0.88 -11.41 -23.08
C GLU A 23 -0.01 -10.16 -22.93
N LEU A 24 -0.27 -9.16 -23.77
CA LEU A 24 0.38 -7.85 -23.73
C LEU A 24 -0.50 -6.86 -22.97
N LYS A 25 0.06 -6.23 -21.95
CA LYS A 25 -0.51 -5.06 -21.29
C LYS A 25 0.40 -3.86 -21.54
N ALA A 26 -0.17 -2.75 -22.00
CA ALA A 26 0.59 -1.54 -22.30
C ALA A 26 -0.10 -0.30 -21.77
N SER A 27 0.68 0.65 -21.28
CA SER A 27 0.22 1.99 -20.93
C SER A 27 1.04 3.05 -21.65
N ILE A 28 0.39 4.13 -22.03
CA ILE A 28 1.00 5.21 -22.82
C ILE A 28 0.84 6.51 -22.06
N GLY A 29 1.97 7.12 -21.72
CA GLY A 29 2.02 8.40 -21.02
C GLY A 29 1.56 9.57 -21.87
N SER A 30 1.56 10.75 -21.29
CA SER A 30 1.19 12.00 -21.97
C SER A 30 2.12 12.30 -23.15
N PHE A 31 1.53 12.84 -24.23
CA PHE A 31 2.33 13.35 -25.33
C PHE A 31 3.04 14.63 -24.93
N VAL A 32 4.37 14.62 -25.06
CA VAL A 32 5.20 15.74 -24.64
C VAL A 32 5.97 16.34 -25.81
N PRO A 33 5.98 17.68 -25.96
CA PRO A 33 6.61 18.33 -27.11
C PRO A 33 8.13 18.45 -26.99
N LYS A 34 8.70 18.23 -25.80
CA LYS A 34 10.13 18.42 -25.54
C LYS A 34 10.78 17.17 -24.98
N PRO A 35 11.99 16.79 -25.44
CA PRO A 35 12.70 15.61 -24.92
C PRO A 35 12.91 15.62 -23.40
N MET A 36 13.10 16.79 -22.80
CA MET A 36 13.27 16.92 -21.34
C MET A 36 12.02 16.49 -20.54
N GLN A 37 10.86 16.42 -21.17
CA GLN A 37 9.59 16.02 -20.54
C GLN A 37 9.30 14.52 -20.69
N ILE A 38 10.19 13.75 -21.33
CA ILE A 38 10.03 12.29 -21.48
C ILE A 38 9.93 11.60 -20.12
N ALA A 39 10.69 12.07 -19.13
CA ALA A 39 10.61 11.54 -17.78
C ALA A 39 9.21 11.70 -17.17
N THR A 40 8.54 12.83 -17.40
CA THR A 40 7.16 13.07 -16.96
C THR A 40 6.20 12.10 -17.67
N SER A 41 6.29 12.00 -19.00
CA SER A 41 5.47 11.07 -19.79
C SER A 41 5.65 9.61 -19.35
N PHE A 42 6.88 9.22 -19.01
CA PHE A 42 7.16 7.88 -18.48
C PHE A 42 6.52 7.66 -17.10
N GLN A 43 6.57 8.67 -16.22
CA GLN A 43 5.88 8.59 -14.92
C GLN A 43 4.37 8.48 -15.09
N ASP A 44 3.78 9.24 -16.01
CA ASP A 44 2.36 9.15 -16.36
C ASP A 44 2.00 7.74 -16.83
N ALA A 45 2.79 7.16 -17.74
CA ALA A 45 2.59 5.79 -18.23
C ALA A 45 2.68 4.77 -17.08
N LYS A 46 3.69 4.87 -16.24
CA LYS A 46 3.89 3.98 -15.09
C LYS A 46 2.72 4.07 -14.11
N GLN A 47 2.23 5.26 -13.86
CA GLN A 47 1.07 5.51 -13.00
C GLN A 47 -0.17 4.79 -13.52
N ILE A 48 -0.49 4.93 -14.81
CA ILE A 48 -1.66 4.27 -15.41
C ILE A 48 -1.50 2.76 -15.39
N PHE A 49 -0.31 2.26 -15.73
CA PHE A 49 -0.05 0.83 -15.75
C PHE A 49 -0.42 0.16 -14.42
N SER A 50 -0.13 0.84 -13.30
CA SER A 50 -0.46 0.37 -11.96
C SER A 50 -1.95 0.46 -11.58
N GLN A 51 -2.71 1.31 -12.28
CA GLN A 51 -4.14 1.54 -12.01
C GLN A 51 -5.07 0.75 -12.93
N THR A 52 -4.53 0.22 -14.03
CA THR A 52 -5.32 -0.46 -15.03
C THR A 52 -5.66 -1.87 -14.58
N SER A 53 -6.96 -2.22 -14.65
CA SER A 53 -7.42 -3.59 -14.40
C SER A 53 -6.77 -4.56 -15.39
N ASP A 54 -6.71 -5.84 -15.02
CA ASP A 54 -6.11 -6.87 -15.89
C ASP A 54 -6.89 -7.10 -17.19
N GLU A 55 -8.13 -6.60 -17.27
CA GLU A 55 -8.96 -6.69 -18.47
C GLU A 55 -8.59 -5.66 -19.55
N ALA A 56 -7.96 -4.55 -19.18
CA ALA A 56 -7.60 -3.49 -20.14
C ALA A 56 -6.21 -3.74 -20.72
N LYS A 57 -6.14 -4.03 -22.03
CA LYS A 57 -4.88 -4.38 -22.72
C LYS A 57 -4.01 -3.18 -23.06
N VAL A 58 -4.60 -2.05 -23.50
CA VAL A 58 -3.89 -0.82 -23.86
C VAL A 58 -4.64 0.40 -23.32
N VAL A 59 -3.96 1.24 -22.54
CA VAL A 59 -4.55 2.43 -21.93
C VAL A 59 -3.69 3.67 -22.15
N PHE A 60 -4.33 4.77 -22.56
CA PHE A 60 -3.69 6.08 -22.75
C PHE A 60 -3.95 6.97 -21.54
N PHE A 61 -2.94 7.75 -21.14
CA PHE A 61 -3.00 8.66 -19.98
C PHE A 61 -4.19 9.64 -20.04
N HIS A 62 -4.45 10.27 -21.19
CA HIS A 62 -5.53 11.25 -21.32
C HIS A 62 -6.95 10.64 -21.19
N ASN A 63 -7.10 9.34 -21.41
CA ASN A 63 -8.37 8.65 -21.22
C ASN A 63 -8.72 8.45 -19.74
N MET A 64 -7.73 8.59 -18.84
CA MET A 64 -7.91 8.48 -17.39
C MET A 64 -7.90 9.83 -16.66
N THR A 65 -7.50 10.89 -17.33
CA THR A 65 -7.42 12.22 -16.72
C THR A 65 -8.70 13.02 -16.90
N ASP A 66 -9.73 12.68 -16.18
CA ASP A 66 -10.62 13.72 -15.71
C ASP A 66 -9.88 14.47 -14.59
N LYS A 67 -9.36 15.66 -14.89
CA LYS A 67 -8.51 16.47 -13.99
C LYS A 67 -9.18 16.85 -12.66
N SER A 68 -10.45 16.52 -12.49
CA SER A 68 -11.19 16.69 -11.25
C SER A 68 -10.70 15.79 -10.11
N HIS A 69 -10.05 14.66 -10.42
CA HIS A 69 -9.58 13.70 -9.43
C HIS A 69 -8.16 13.95 -8.91
N LEU A 70 -7.37 14.80 -9.56
CA LEU A 70 -6.03 15.21 -9.07
C LEU A 70 -6.07 16.11 -7.82
N LYS A 71 -7.24 16.56 -7.38
CA LYS A 71 -7.39 17.47 -6.23
C LYS A 71 -7.46 16.78 -4.86
N ASN A 72 -7.72 15.49 -4.81
CA ASN A 72 -7.75 14.76 -3.54
C ASN A 72 -6.43 13.97 -3.36
N VAL A 73 -5.37 14.69 -3.07
CA VAL A 73 -4.12 14.06 -2.64
C VAL A 73 -4.38 13.43 -1.27
N PHE A 74 -4.39 12.11 -1.23
CA PHE A 74 -4.41 11.38 0.04
C PHE A 74 -3.18 11.79 0.86
N ASN A 75 -3.41 12.35 2.03
CA ASN A 75 -2.34 12.82 2.90
C ASN A 75 -2.31 11.98 4.18
N ILE A 76 -1.38 11.04 4.25
CA ILE A 76 -1.18 10.18 5.43
C ILE A 76 -0.86 10.97 6.70
N SER A 77 -0.38 12.22 6.57
CA SER A 77 -0.03 13.06 7.72
C SER A 77 -1.22 13.34 8.65
N ILE A 78 -2.46 13.25 8.13
CA ILE A 78 -3.69 13.42 8.92
C ILE A 78 -3.78 12.32 9.98
N PHE A 79 -3.36 11.10 9.67
CA PHE A 79 -3.44 9.93 10.56
C PHE A 79 -2.19 9.74 11.43
N LYS A 80 -1.14 10.51 11.19
CA LYS A 80 0.17 10.29 11.83
C LYS A 80 0.11 10.35 13.36
N GLU A 81 -0.63 11.30 13.90
CA GLU A 81 -0.73 11.48 15.35
C GLU A 81 -1.61 10.39 15.98
N ASP A 82 -2.69 10.01 15.33
CA ASP A 82 -3.57 8.93 15.78
C ASP A 82 -2.85 7.58 15.75
N ILE A 83 -2.05 7.31 14.69
CA ILE A 83 -1.19 6.13 14.63
C ILE A 83 -0.18 6.12 15.77
N ARG A 84 0.47 7.26 16.04
CA ARG A 84 1.43 7.38 17.15
C ARG A 84 0.79 7.04 18.49
N LYS A 85 -0.39 7.60 18.74
CA LYS A 85 -1.14 7.36 19.96
C LYS A 85 -1.55 5.89 20.08
N ALA A 86 -2.12 5.31 19.03
CA ALA A 86 -2.50 3.90 18.99
C ALA A 86 -1.32 2.97 19.27
N TYR A 87 -0.13 3.28 18.73
CA TYR A 87 1.10 2.52 18.97
C TYR A 87 1.62 2.68 20.39
N ALA A 88 1.63 3.91 20.94
CA ALA A 88 2.08 4.17 22.30
C ALA A 88 1.22 3.47 23.35
N GLU A 89 -0.08 3.39 23.11
CA GLU A 89 -1.06 2.78 24.02
C GLU A 89 -1.29 1.28 23.72
N TYR A 90 -0.67 0.72 22.67
CA TYR A 90 -0.98 -0.63 22.16
C TYR A 90 -2.49 -0.83 21.94
N ASN A 91 -3.17 0.22 21.47
CA ASN A 91 -4.62 0.25 21.33
C ASN A 91 -5.05 -0.42 20.03
N THR A 92 -5.51 -1.67 20.14
CA THR A 92 -5.93 -2.51 19.01
C THR A 92 -7.15 -1.93 18.29
N GLU A 93 -8.14 -1.42 19.01
CA GLU A 93 -9.37 -0.87 18.40
C GLU A 93 -9.05 0.39 17.58
N ALA A 94 -8.34 1.35 18.19
CA ALA A 94 -7.94 2.56 17.48
C ALA A 94 -7.08 2.26 16.25
N LEU A 95 -6.16 1.28 16.36
CA LEU A 95 -5.33 0.85 15.23
C LEU A 95 -6.19 0.27 14.10
N GLN A 96 -7.15 -0.57 14.45
CA GLN A 96 -8.05 -1.21 13.48
C GLN A 96 -8.89 -0.17 12.74
N ASP A 97 -9.44 0.80 13.45
CA ASP A 97 -10.25 1.89 12.88
C ASP A 97 -9.43 2.75 11.92
N ILE A 98 -8.20 3.11 12.29
CA ILE A 98 -7.30 3.91 11.44
C ILE A 98 -6.97 3.16 10.13
N PHE A 99 -6.55 1.89 10.23
CA PHE A 99 -6.20 1.11 9.04
C PHE A 99 -7.42 0.88 8.15
N THR A 100 -8.59 0.58 8.73
CA THR A 100 -9.83 0.42 7.99
C THR A 100 -10.16 1.70 7.23
N THR A 101 -10.09 2.85 7.88
CA THR A 101 -10.33 4.16 7.25
C THR A 101 -9.36 4.41 6.08
N ILE A 102 -8.07 4.14 6.25
CA ILE A 102 -7.08 4.29 5.19
C ILE A 102 -7.35 3.35 4.01
N ILE A 103 -7.65 2.09 4.29
CA ILE A 103 -7.96 1.08 3.26
C ILE A 103 -9.23 1.44 2.49
N ASP A 104 -10.26 1.90 3.18
CA ASP A 104 -11.53 2.29 2.54
C ASP A 104 -11.34 3.55 1.68
N LEU A 105 -10.55 4.52 2.12
CA LEU A 105 -10.17 5.66 1.29
C LEU A 105 -9.45 5.21 0.01
N PHE A 106 -8.61 4.17 0.06
CA PHE A 106 -7.95 3.63 -1.14
C PHE A 106 -8.92 2.90 -2.07
N LYS A 107 -10.00 2.33 -1.56
CA LYS A 107 -11.02 1.65 -2.35
C LYS A 107 -12.03 2.61 -2.97
N GLU A 108 -12.46 3.61 -2.20
CA GLU A 108 -13.53 4.53 -2.62
C GLU A 108 -13.05 5.61 -3.57
N GLN A 109 -11.79 6.01 -3.49
CA GLN A 109 -11.22 7.05 -4.32
C GLN A 109 -10.22 6.44 -5.30
N PRO A 110 -10.12 6.96 -6.54
CA PRO A 110 -9.07 6.56 -7.45
C PRO A 110 -7.71 7.01 -6.91
N THR A 111 -7.19 6.24 -5.97
CA THR A 111 -5.90 6.52 -5.35
C THR A 111 -4.79 6.11 -6.29
N HIS A 112 -3.87 7.04 -6.57
CA HIS A 112 -2.71 6.74 -7.38
C HIS A 112 -1.79 5.77 -6.65
N TYR A 113 -1.29 4.77 -7.38
CA TYR A 113 -0.36 3.77 -6.83
C TYR A 113 0.79 4.39 -6.02
N VAL A 114 1.41 5.47 -6.55
CA VAL A 114 2.51 6.15 -5.86
C VAL A 114 2.07 6.72 -4.51
N GLN A 115 0.87 7.26 -4.41
CA GLN A 115 0.33 7.79 -3.15
C GLN A 115 0.02 6.67 -2.15
N ALA A 116 -0.55 5.55 -2.62
CA ALA A 116 -0.81 4.39 -1.79
C ALA A 116 0.51 3.78 -1.28
N LEU A 117 1.52 3.66 -2.15
CA LEU A 117 2.84 3.16 -1.79
C LEU A 117 3.54 4.08 -0.78
N ASP A 118 3.48 5.38 -0.99
CA ASP A 118 4.06 6.37 -0.07
C ASP A 118 3.37 6.32 1.30
N ALA A 119 2.04 6.22 1.33
CA ALA A 119 1.28 6.08 2.56
C ALA A 119 1.64 4.77 3.31
N ALA A 120 1.68 3.64 2.61
CA ALA A 120 2.06 2.36 3.20
C ALA A 120 3.52 2.38 3.69
N GLY A 121 4.43 3.01 2.96
CA GLY A 121 5.83 3.22 3.36
C GLY A 121 5.95 4.06 4.63
N ASN A 122 5.15 5.11 4.76
CA ASN A 122 5.10 5.94 5.97
C ASN A 122 4.56 5.15 7.18
N ILE A 123 3.50 4.35 6.99
CA ILE A 123 2.97 3.47 8.06
C ILE A 123 4.02 2.45 8.47
N LEU A 124 4.70 1.81 7.52
CA LEU A 124 5.80 0.89 7.79
C LEU A 124 6.90 1.57 8.60
N HIS A 125 7.32 2.76 8.18
CA HIS A 125 8.35 3.53 8.90
C HIS A 125 7.93 3.85 10.34
N LEU A 126 6.68 4.26 10.57
CA LEU A 126 6.14 4.49 11.91
C LEU A 126 6.14 3.19 12.73
N SER A 127 5.76 2.06 12.14
CA SER A 127 5.78 0.76 12.82
C SER A 127 7.19 0.33 13.24
N LEU A 128 8.18 0.55 12.37
CA LEU A 128 9.58 0.23 12.65
C LEU A 128 10.19 1.14 13.71
N SER A 129 9.81 2.42 13.73
CA SER A 129 10.47 3.45 14.57
C SER A 129 9.82 3.69 15.92
N LEU A 130 8.52 3.48 16.05
CA LEU A 130 7.77 3.82 17.28
C LEU A 130 7.48 2.60 18.16
N LEU A 131 7.44 1.40 17.57
CA LEU A 131 7.16 0.19 18.35
C LEU A 131 8.45 -0.35 18.99
N ASN A 132 8.32 -0.81 20.22
CA ASN A 132 9.41 -1.52 20.89
C ASN A 132 9.76 -2.78 20.11
N ASN A 133 11.02 -2.91 19.70
CA ASN A 133 11.49 -3.98 18.80
C ASN A 133 10.70 -4.02 17.47
N GLY A 134 10.34 -2.86 16.93
CA GLY A 134 9.48 -2.71 15.73
C GLY A 134 10.01 -3.52 14.53
N GLU A 135 11.32 -3.56 14.31
CA GLU A 135 11.91 -4.35 13.22
C GLU A 135 11.68 -5.85 13.40
N GLN A 136 11.90 -6.39 14.60
CA GLN A 136 11.65 -7.81 14.88
C GLN A 136 10.18 -8.15 14.76
N LEU A 137 9.32 -7.29 15.29
CA LEU A 137 7.87 -7.46 15.28
C LEU A 137 7.34 -7.44 13.84
N VAL A 138 7.68 -6.44 13.05
CA VAL A 138 7.24 -6.34 11.65
C VAL A 138 7.84 -7.48 10.81
N SER A 139 9.10 -7.85 11.03
CA SER A 139 9.72 -8.99 10.35
C SER A 139 8.99 -10.30 10.67
N SER A 140 8.52 -10.49 11.91
CA SER A 140 7.75 -11.69 12.28
C SER A 140 6.39 -11.76 11.59
N ILE A 141 5.74 -10.63 11.34
CA ILE A 141 4.46 -10.55 10.61
C ILE A 141 4.64 -11.00 9.15
N PHE A 142 5.74 -10.62 8.52
CA PHE A 142 6.01 -10.90 7.11
C PHE A 142 7.00 -12.06 6.89
N LYS A 143 7.21 -12.93 7.88
CA LYS A 143 8.20 -14.03 7.82
C LYS A 143 8.02 -14.96 6.62
N ASP A 144 6.76 -15.17 6.19
CA ASP A 144 6.42 -16.10 5.11
C ASP A 144 6.43 -15.40 3.71
N LYS A 145 6.75 -14.11 3.64
CA LYS A 145 6.87 -13.37 2.39
C LYS A 145 8.33 -13.35 1.92
N PRO A 146 8.59 -13.59 0.63
CA PRO A 146 9.89 -13.30 0.05
C PRO A 146 10.27 -11.85 0.38
N ASN A 147 11.50 -11.57 0.76
CA ASN A 147 11.97 -10.24 1.16
C ASN A 147 11.25 -9.61 2.40
N GLY A 148 10.44 -10.39 3.14
CA GLY A 148 9.76 -9.95 4.35
C GLY A 148 8.88 -8.72 4.13
N TYR A 149 8.93 -7.73 5.03
CA TYR A 149 8.16 -6.48 4.91
C TYR A 149 8.61 -5.60 3.73
N ARG A 150 9.84 -5.79 3.20
CA ARG A 150 10.34 -5.06 2.02
C ARG A 150 9.59 -5.45 0.75
N SER A 151 8.83 -6.54 0.75
CA SER A 151 7.91 -6.91 -0.33
C SER A 151 6.94 -5.78 -0.70
N LEU A 152 6.69 -4.80 0.19
CA LEU A 152 5.94 -3.59 -0.12
C LEU A 152 6.43 -2.89 -1.40
N TYR A 153 7.75 -2.81 -1.57
CA TYR A 153 8.36 -2.08 -2.70
C TYR A 153 8.38 -2.88 -4.02
N GLU A 154 7.92 -4.13 -3.99
CA GLU A 154 7.79 -5.01 -5.15
C GLU A 154 6.35 -5.06 -5.69
N LEU A 155 5.42 -4.50 -4.94
CA LEU A 155 4.01 -4.44 -5.33
C LEU A 155 3.83 -3.53 -6.55
N THR A 156 2.86 -3.81 -7.37
CA THR A 156 2.67 -3.12 -8.66
C THR A 156 1.35 -2.38 -8.79
N ASN A 157 0.42 -2.59 -7.87
CA ASN A 157 -0.90 -1.95 -7.90
C ASN A 157 -1.46 -1.69 -6.50
N VAL A 158 -2.51 -0.86 -6.43
CA VAL A 158 -3.14 -0.44 -5.17
C VAL A 158 -3.79 -1.62 -4.44
N GLY A 159 -4.37 -2.58 -5.17
CA GLY A 159 -4.98 -3.78 -4.56
C GLY A 159 -3.97 -4.58 -3.75
N GLN A 160 -2.79 -4.82 -4.30
CA GLN A 160 -1.70 -5.51 -3.59
C GLN A 160 -1.21 -4.72 -2.36
N ILE A 161 -1.19 -3.38 -2.43
CA ILE A 161 -0.84 -2.53 -1.28
C ILE A 161 -1.90 -2.65 -0.18
N ILE A 162 -3.18 -2.68 -0.55
CA ILE A 162 -4.28 -2.90 0.40
C ILE A 162 -4.12 -4.25 1.11
N GLU A 163 -3.88 -5.33 0.37
CA GLU A 163 -3.63 -6.66 0.94
C GLU A 163 -2.42 -6.66 1.88
N TRP A 164 -1.35 -5.99 1.49
CA TRP A 164 -0.16 -5.86 2.32
C TRP A 164 -0.43 -5.10 3.62
N LEU A 165 -1.20 -3.99 3.56
CA LEU A 165 -1.62 -3.22 4.72
C LEU A 165 -2.53 -4.04 5.66
N GLN A 166 -3.42 -4.87 5.10
CA GLN A 166 -4.27 -5.77 5.89
C GLN A 166 -3.46 -6.82 6.64
N VAL A 167 -2.40 -7.37 6.02
CA VAL A 167 -1.47 -8.29 6.70
C VAL A 167 -0.76 -7.58 7.85
N LEU A 168 -0.26 -6.36 7.62
CA LEU A 168 0.38 -5.56 8.67
C LEU A 168 -0.59 -5.25 9.81
N GLN A 169 -1.81 -4.78 9.50
CA GLN A 169 -2.86 -4.50 10.48
C GLN A 169 -3.16 -5.70 11.36
N ASN A 170 -3.45 -6.85 10.76
CA ASN A 170 -3.81 -8.06 11.48
C ASN A 170 -2.67 -8.52 12.40
N GLY A 171 -1.45 -8.52 11.89
CA GLY A 171 -0.28 -8.90 12.67
C GLY A 171 -0.01 -7.96 13.84
N LEU A 172 -0.13 -6.65 13.65
CA LEU A 172 0.01 -5.67 14.72
C LEU A 172 -1.09 -5.83 15.78
N CYS A 173 -2.35 -6.01 15.37
CA CYS A 173 -3.47 -6.22 16.29
C CYS A 173 -3.29 -7.48 17.14
N GLU A 174 -2.80 -8.57 16.55
CA GLU A 174 -2.49 -9.81 17.28
C GLU A 174 -1.39 -9.57 18.33
N GLN A 175 -0.31 -8.92 17.94
CA GLN A 175 0.79 -8.59 18.83
C GLN A 175 0.34 -7.66 19.98
N PHE A 176 -0.40 -6.60 19.68
CA PHE A 176 -0.92 -5.68 20.71
C PHE A 176 -1.83 -6.39 21.71
N SER A 177 -2.68 -7.30 21.22
CA SER A 177 -3.55 -8.10 22.09
C SER A 177 -2.72 -9.00 23.03
N THR A 178 -1.60 -9.53 22.56
CA THR A 178 -0.68 -10.34 23.36
C THR A 178 0.02 -9.49 24.43
N TYR A 179 0.52 -8.31 24.08
CA TYR A 179 1.11 -7.38 25.03
C TYR A 179 0.13 -6.97 26.14
N HIS A 180 -1.12 -6.71 25.80
CA HIS A 180 -2.14 -6.38 26.79
C HIS A 180 -2.41 -7.52 27.77
N LYS A 181 -2.48 -8.76 27.30
CA LYS A 181 -2.65 -9.93 28.15
C LYS A 181 -1.48 -10.12 29.10
N ASP A 182 -0.26 -10.02 28.61
CA ASP A 182 0.96 -10.17 29.38
C ASP A 182 1.11 -9.08 30.43
N TYR A 183 0.78 -7.83 30.09
CA TYR A 183 0.79 -6.71 31.03
C TYR A 183 -0.23 -6.88 32.16
N LYS A 184 -1.47 -7.28 31.84
CA LYS A 184 -2.51 -7.59 32.84
C LYS A 184 -2.08 -8.72 33.74
N ASN A 185 -1.53 -9.81 33.19
CA ASN A 185 -1.04 -10.95 33.98
C ASN A 185 0.08 -10.53 34.94
N LYS A 186 1.01 -9.70 34.48
CA LYS A 186 2.11 -9.20 35.30
C LYS A 186 1.63 -8.32 36.47
N ILE A 187 0.64 -7.48 36.20
CA ILE A 187 -0.02 -6.68 37.28
C ILE A 187 -0.68 -7.59 38.31
N VAL A 188 -1.48 -8.56 37.86
CA VAL A 188 -2.16 -9.51 38.73
C VAL A 188 -1.18 -10.29 39.64
N ILE A 189 -0.07 -10.78 39.03
CA ILE A 189 0.98 -11.46 39.79
C ILE A 189 1.62 -10.56 40.84
N ASN A 190 1.95 -9.31 40.45
CA ASN A 190 2.57 -8.36 41.38
C ASN A 190 1.62 -7.96 42.52
N VAL A 191 0.33 -7.78 42.23
CA VAL A 191 -0.70 -7.46 43.27
C VAL A 191 -0.89 -8.65 44.21
N LYS A 192 -0.97 -9.88 43.69
CA LYS A 192 -1.03 -11.09 44.54
C LYS A 192 0.17 -11.20 45.45
N LYS A 193 1.37 -11.04 44.87
CA LYS A 193 2.61 -11.07 45.67
C LYS A 193 2.61 -10.03 46.78
N PHE A 194 2.17 -8.82 46.48
CA PHE A 194 2.05 -7.74 47.49
C PHE A 194 1.06 -8.11 48.61
N ILE A 195 -0.10 -8.71 48.27
CA ILE A 195 -1.10 -9.15 49.25
C ILE A 195 -0.56 -10.30 50.12
N ASP A 196 0.18 -11.24 49.54
CA ASP A 196 0.74 -12.40 50.24
C ASP A 196 1.90 -12.02 51.17
N GLU A 197 2.58 -10.88 50.93
CA GLU A 197 3.71 -10.38 51.71
C GLU A 197 3.30 -9.39 52.80
N HIS A 198 2.01 -8.94 52.87
CA HIS A 198 1.48 -7.97 53.84
C HIS A 198 0.14 -8.43 54.42
#